data_7cc1cb851673c0589634be94072a34e1
#
_entry.id   7cc1cb851673c0589634be94072a34e1
#
_cell.length_a   1.000
_cell.length_b   1.000
_cell.length_c   1.000
_cell.angle_alpha   90.00
_cell.angle_beta   90.00
_cell.angle_gamma   90.00
#
_symmetry.space_group_name_H-M   'P 1'
#
loop_
_entity.id
_entity.type
_entity.pdbx_description
1 polymer ?
#
loop_
_entity_poly.entity_id
_entity_poly.type
_entity_poly.pdbx_seq_one_letter_code
_entity_poly.pdbx_strand_id
1 'polypeptide(L)'
;SVLVNRLTGSRTIITRKMQTPPSLTYEQKLKLDDLAERLIASEEPVTILIDGHEAEISEYLIKKLPNARVVMDGGSLRASNIKLAAWTDYFVVSEHFARDYMSYRSLSTEAEIKAALIELNKICRGEAFITLGEKGCAFLKSGMLQIVPSWLCNAVDTTGAGDVFHGAFTYGVHYSWHIDNIILFASLTAAISIEKKGVRESMPDLAVVHHSLNSYERNLTQYFEE
;
A
#
# COMPACT_ATOMS: atom_id res chain seq x y z
N SER A 1 15.68 -5.08 -14.08
CA SER A 1 16.29 -3.77 -14.42
C SER A 1 15.23 -2.69 -14.37
N VAL A 2 15.57 -1.53 -13.87
CA VAL A 2 14.71 -0.34 -13.83
C VAL A 2 15.35 0.74 -14.69
N LEU A 3 14.57 1.30 -15.61
CA LEU A 3 14.95 2.45 -16.42
C LEU A 3 14.19 3.67 -15.90
N VAL A 4 14.91 4.70 -15.45
CA VAL A 4 14.33 5.95 -14.95
C VAL A 4 14.48 7.04 -16.01
N ASN A 5 13.38 7.68 -16.37
CA ASN A 5 13.40 8.87 -17.23
C ASN A 5 13.86 10.07 -16.42
N ARG A 6 15.01 10.67 -16.80
CA ARG A 6 15.61 11.78 -16.06
C ARG A 6 14.82 13.10 -16.09
N LEU A 7 13.92 13.25 -17.06
CA LEU A 7 13.13 14.49 -17.21
C LEU A 7 11.82 14.45 -16.41
N THR A 8 11.22 13.27 -16.30
CA THR A 8 9.88 13.12 -15.70
C THR A 8 9.88 12.32 -14.40
N GLY A 9 11.02 11.72 -14.01
CA GLY A 9 11.08 10.78 -12.88
C GLY A 9 10.32 9.45 -13.12
N SER A 10 9.63 9.30 -14.26
CA SER A 10 8.90 8.07 -14.58
C SER A 10 9.83 6.89 -14.80
N ARG A 11 9.32 5.68 -14.56
CA ARG A 11 10.11 4.45 -14.62
C ARG A 11 9.51 3.38 -15.52
N THR A 12 10.37 2.56 -16.11
CA THR A 12 10.02 1.30 -16.76
C THR A 12 10.74 0.15 -16.07
N ILE A 13 10.00 -0.86 -15.62
CA ILE A 13 10.54 -2.02 -14.93
C ILE A 13 10.60 -3.18 -15.92
N ILE A 14 11.80 -3.74 -16.10
CA ILE A 14 12.04 -4.92 -16.95
C ILE A 14 12.32 -6.10 -16.00
N THR A 15 11.40 -7.05 -15.95
CA THR A 15 11.52 -8.26 -15.11
C THR A 15 11.55 -9.52 -15.97
N ARG A 16 12.26 -10.53 -15.50
CA ARG A 16 12.17 -11.90 -16.04
C ARG A 16 11.15 -12.66 -15.18
N LYS A 17 10.02 -13.02 -15.77
CA LYS A 17 9.02 -13.84 -15.07
C LYS A 17 9.48 -15.30 -15.02
N MET A 18 9.39 -15.94 -13.86
CA MET A 18 9.42 -17.39 -13.77
C MET A 18 8.10 -17.94 -14.32
N GLN A 19 8.17 -19.06 -15.05
CA GLN A 19 6.97 -19.66 -15.66
C GLN A 19 6.02 -20.24 -14.62
N THR A 20 6.56 -20.76 -13.52
CA THR A 20 5.77 -21.31 -12.40
C THR A 20 6.45 -20.91 -11.10
N PRO A 21 5.75 -20.26 -10.16
CA PRO A 21 6.29 -20.03 -8.83
C PRO A 21 6.53 -21.38 -8.14
N PRO A 22 7.61 -21.55 -7.38
CA PRO A 22 7.87 -22.79 -6.64
C PRO A 22 6.78 -22.99 -5.59
N SER A 23 6.30 -24.24 -5.47
CA SER A 23 5.42 -24.62 -4.37
C SER A 23 6.13 -24.57 -3.03
N LEU A 24 5.38 -24.29 -1.98
CA LEU A 24 5.89 -24.21 -0.61
C LEU A 24 6.42 -25.58 -0.16
N THR A 25 7.71 -25.68 0.11
CA THR A 25 8.36 -26.91 0.56
C THR A 25 8.02 -27.25 2.02
N TYR A 26 8.21 -28.51 2.41
CA TYR A 26 8.03 -28.93 3.81
C TYR A 26 8.90 -28.12 4.79
N GLU A 27 10.18 -27.92 4.45
CA GLU A 27 11.10 -27.12 5.27
C GLU A 27 10.64 -25.66 5.43
N GLN A 28 10.12 -25.05 4.35
CA GLN A 28 9.57 -23.70 4.42
C GLN A 28 8.33 -23.63 5.30
N LYS A 29 7.44 -24.66 5.24
CA LYS A 29 6.28 -24.76 6.13
C LYS A 29 6.69 -24.82 7.59
N LEU A 30 7.68 -25.65 7.94
CA LEU A 30 8.19 -25.72 9.32
C LEU A 30 8.73 -24.38 9.83
N LYS A 31 9.43 -23.62 8.99
CA LYS A 31 9.92 -22.29 9.35
C LYS A 31 8.78 -21.27 9.55
N LEU A 32 7.73 -21.37 8.73
CA LEU A 32 6.53 -20.53 8.88
C LEU A 32 5.70 -20.90 10.11
N ASP A 33 5.64 -22.20 10.45
CA ASP A 33 4.98 -22.67 11.67
C ASP A 33 5.70 -22.15 12.91
N ASP A 34 7.02 -22.29 12.99
CA ASP A 34 7.84 -21.76 14.08
C ASP A 34 7.69 -20.23 14.20
N LEU A 35 7.67 -19.51 13.07
CA LEU A 35 7.41 -18.07 13.08
C LEU A 35 6.02 -17.73 13.64
N ALA A 36 4.99 -18.43 13.17
CA ALA A 36 3.62 -18.21 13.62
C ALA A 36 3.46 -18.50 15.12
N GLU A 37 4.03 -19.61 15.61
CA GLU A 37 4.02 -19.96 17.03
C GLU A 37 4.68 -18.87 17.91
N ARG A 38 5.84 -18.37 17.47
CA ARG A 38 6.52 -17.27 18.19
C ARG A 38 5.72 -15.98 18.19
N LEU A 39 5.08 -15.63 17.07
CA LEU A 39 4.23 -14.44 16.98
C LEU A 39 2.99 -14.57 17.86
N ILE A 40 2.37 -15.74 17.91
CA ILE A 40 1.23 -16.00 18.80
C ILE A 40 1.66 -15.93 20.28
N ALA A 41 2.82 -16.51 20.61
CA ALA A 41 3.33 -16.53 21.98
C ALA A 41 3.79 -15.15 22.49
N SER A 42 4.07 -14.21 21.59
CA SER A 42 4.44 -12.85 21.99
C SER A 42 3.27 -12.03 22.51
N GLU A 43 2.03 -12.45 22.23
CA GLU A 43 0.79 -11.72 22.53
C GLU A 43 0.72 -10.30 21.92
N GLU A 44 1.70 -9.92 21.11
CA GLU A 44 1.74 -8.62 20.43
C GLU A 44 0.86 -8.61 19.17
N PRO A 45 0.28 -7.45 18.80
CA PRO A 45 -0.48 -7.32 17.58
C PRO A 45 0.37 -7.66 16.36
N VAL A 46 -0.14 -8.52 15.47
CA VAL A 46 0.54 -8.88 14.23
C VAL A 46 -0.12 -8.17 13.06
N THR A 47 0.71 -7.57 12.20
CA THR A 47 0.27 -7.00 10.92
C THR A 47 1.12 -7.60 9.80
N ILE A 48 0.48 -8.07 8.74
CA ILE A 48 1.11 -8.73 7.60
C ILE A 48 0.93 -7.85 6.36
N LEU A 49 2.02 -7.48 5.71
CA LEU A 49 2.01 -6.84 4.39
C LEU A 49 2.31 -7.90 3.32
N ILE A 50 1.45 -8.01 2.32
CA ILE A 50 1.59 -8.94 1.19
C ILE A 50 1.46 -8.19 -0.13
N ASP A 51 2.10 -8.69 -1.20
CA ASP A 51 2.08 -8.08 -2.54
C ASP A 51 1.53 -9.02 -3.65
N GLY A 52 1.15 -10.23 -3.25
CA GLY A 52 0.63 -11.25 -4.16
C GLY A 52 1.67 -11.94 -5.04
N HIS A 53 2.97 -11.68 -4.89
CA HIS A 53 4.03 -12.41 -5.60
C HIS A 53 4.19 -13.82 -5.04
N GLU A 54 4.22 -13.95 -3.72
CA GLU A 54 4.37 -15.23 -3.00
C GLU A 54 3.04 -15.66 -2.37
N ALA A 55 2.04 -15.93 -3.25
CA ALA A 55 0.66 -16.13 -2.83
C ALA A 55 0.48 -17.35 -1.92
N GLU A 56 1.21 -18.46 -2.16
CA GLU A 56 1.10 -19.67 -1.34
C GLU A 56 1.65 -19.45 0.07
N ILE A 57 2.79 -18.75 0.17
CA ILE A 57 3.39 -18.37 1.46
C ILE A 57 2.46 -17.43 2.22
N SER A 58 1.96 -16.40 1.53
CA SER A 58 1.05 -15.40 2.11
C SER A 58 -0.22 -16.06 2.65
N GLU A 59 -0.88 -16.90 1.86
CA GLU A 59 -2.09 -17.61 2.26
C GLU A 59 -1.83 -18.56 3.45
N TYR A 60 -0.68 -19.27 3.42
CA TYR A 60 -0.28 -20.17 4.50
C TYR A 60 -0.13 -19.43 5.83
N LEU A 61 0.64 -18.33 5.81
CA LEU A 61 0.90 -17.54 7.02
C LEU A 61 -0.36 -16.86 7.56
N ILE A 62 -1.19 -16.30 6.70
CA ILE A 62 -2.46 -15.68 7.10
C ILE A 62 -3.36 -16.69 7.81
N LYS A 63 -3.45 -17.92 7.30
CA LYS A 63 -4.25 -19.00 7.94
C LYS A 63 -3.71 -19.43 9.29
N LYS A 64 -2.40 -19.31 9.53
CA LYS A 64 -1.77 -19.61 10.83
C LYS A 64 -1.94 -18.47 11.85
N LEU A 65 -2.18 -17.25 11.37
CA LEU A 65 -2.31 -16.04 12.17
C LEU A 65 -3.70 -15.38 11.97
N PRO A 66 -4.80 -16.04 12.39
CA PRO A 66 -6.16 -15.59 12.08
C PRO A 66 -6.53 -14.22 12.67
N ASN A 67 -5.81 -13.77 13.69
CA ASN A 67 -6.00 -12.47 14.33
C ASN A 67 -5.09 -11.38 13.75
N ALA A 68 -4.22 -11.71 12.80
CA ALA A 68 -3.37 -10.73 12.15
C ALA A 68 -4.20 -9.79 11.27
N ARG A 69 -3.81 -8.50 11.25
CA ARG A 69 -4.29 -7.54 10.26
C ARG A 69 -3.51 -7.73 8.98
N VAL A 70 -4.20 -7.80 7.86
CA VAL A 70 -3.59 -8.05 6.56
C VAL A 70 -3.75 -6.84 5.67
N VAL A 71 -2.62 -6.28 5.25
CA VAL A 71 -2.54 -5.20 4.26
C VAL A 71 -2.02 -5.79 2.95
N MET A 72 -2.64 -5.47 1.82
CA MET A 72 -2.16 -5.88 0.50
C MET A 72 -1.68 -4.69 -0.31
N ASP A 73 -0.49 -4.84 -0.88
CA ASP A 73 0.00 -4.02 -1.98
C ASP A 73 -0.51 -4.59 -3.31
N GLY A 74 -1.53 -3.95 -3.85
CA GLY A 74 -2.12 -4.27 -5.15
C GLY A 74 -1.53 -3.44 -6.30
N GLY A 75 -0.21 -3.45 -6.48
CA GLY A 75 0.47 -2.65 -7.51
C GLY A 75 0.07 -3.00 -8.96
N SER A 76 -0.23 -4.26 -9.26
CA SER A 76 -0.67 -4.72 -10.58
C SER A 76 -1.70 -5.82 -10.46
N LEU A 77 -2.67 -5.86 -11.37
CA LEU A 77 -3.70 -6.91 -11.39
C LEU A 77 -3.08 -8.28 -11.71
N ARG A 78 -3.22 -9.21 -10.76
CA ARG A 78 -2.82 -10.62 -10.89
C ARG A 78 -3.91 -11.51 -10.30
N ALA A 79 -4.04 -12.73 -10.81
CA ALA A 79 -4.95 -13.72 -10.25
C ALA A 79 -4.67 -14.02 -8.77
N SER A 80 -3.41 -13.98 -8.35
CA SER A 80 -2.98 -14.16 -6.96
C SER A 80 -3.50 -13.04 -6.04
N ASN A 81 -3.48 -11.77 -6.48
CA ASN A 81 -4.02 -10.66 -5.69
C ASN A 81 -5.53 -10.82 -5.50
N ILE A 82 -6.26 -11.20 -6.55
CA ILE A 82 -7.71 -11.44 -6.45
C ILE A 82 -8.02 -12.60 -5.49
N LYS A 83 -7.26 -13.70 -5.57
CA LYS A 83 -7.41 -14.84 -4.64
C LYS A 83 -7.16 -14.44 -3.19
N LEU A 84 -6.14 -13.61 -2.93
CA LEU A 84 -5.76 -13.19 -1.59
C LEU A 84 -6.62 -12.05 -1.05
N ALA A 85 -7.32 -11.30 -1.91
CA ALA A 85 -8.17 -10.17 -1.49
C ALA A 85 -9.16 -10.55 -0.39
N ALA A 86 -9.78 -11.73 -0.48
CA ALA A 86 -10.72 -12.24 0.53
C ALA A 86 -10.14 -12.36 1.95
N TRP A 87 -8.82 -12.31 2.09
CA TRP A 87 -8.10 -12.38 3.36
C TRP A 87 -7.59 -11.02 3.85
N THR A 88 -7.77 -9.94 3.07
CA THR A 88 -7.20 -8.63 3.38
C THR A 88 -8.17 -7.75 4.15
N ASP A 89 -7.67 -7.08 5.19
CA ASP A 89 -8.40 -6.06 5.93
C ASP A 89 -8.27 -4.69 5.23
N TYR A 90 -7.11 -4.44 4.63
CA TYR A 90 -6.80 -3.22 3.88
C TYR A 90 -6.29 -3.60 2.50
N PHE A 91 -7.18 -3.52 1.51
CA PHE A 91 -6.88 -3.85 0.11
C PHE A 91 -6.47 -2.58 -0.63
N VAL A 92 -5.19 -2.24 -0.55
CA VAL A 92 -4.63 -1.02 -1.11
C VAL A 92 -4.10 -1.30 -2.51
N VAL A 93 -4.77 -0.80 -3.53
CA VAL A 93 -4.44 -1.05 -4.93
C VAL A 93 -4.04 0.23 -5.66
N SER A 94 -3.28 0.10 -6.74
CA SER A 94 -2.96 1.23 -7.60
C SER A 94 -4.14 1.61 -8.52
N GLU A 95 -4.13 2.84 -9.04
CA GLU A 95 -5.03 3.28 -10.12
C GLU A 95 -4.99 2.31 -11.32
N HIS A 96 -3.78 1.83 -11.65
CA HIS A 96 -3.58 0.86 -12.74
C HIS A 96 -4.29 -0.46 -12.46
N PHE A 97 -4.15 -1.00 -11.25
CA PHE A 97 -4.86 -2.21 -10.83
C PHE A 97 -6.38 -2.02 -10.95
N ALA A 98 -6.91 -0.95 -10.36
CA ALA A 98 -8.34 -0.68 -10.34
C ALA A 98 -8.91 -0.49 -11.75
N ARG A 99 -8.21 0.23 -12.61
CA ARG A 99 -8.56 0.41 -14.01
C ARG A 99 -8.64 -0.93 -14.75
N ASP A 100 -7.62 -1.78 -14.61
CA ASP A 100 -7.55 -3.07 -15.28
C ASP A 100 -8.61 -4.04 -14.74
N TYR A 101 -8.86 -4.02 -13.42
CA TYR A 101 -9.91 -4.80 -12.78
C TYR A 101 -11.30 -4.46 -13.32
N MET A 102 -11.58 -3.19 -13.49
CA MET A 102 -12.84 -2.68 -14.06
C MET A 102 -12.91 -2.79 -15.60
N SER A 103 -11.81 -3.15 -16.26
CA SER A 103 -11.69 -3.10 -17.74
C SER A 103 -11.95 -1.71 -18.31
N TYR A 104 -11.61 -0.67 -17.57
CA TYR A 104 -11.76 0.73 -18.02
C TYR A 104 -10.56 1.17 -18.85
N ARG A 105 -10.80 2.15 -19.78
CA ARG A 105 -9.70 2.80 -20.51
C ARG A 105 -8.92 3.77 -19.63
N SER A 106 -9.61 4.42 -18.71
CA SER A 106 -9.04 5.35 -17.73
C SER A 106 -9.80 5.20 -16.41
N LEU A 107 -9.26 5.75 -15.34
CA LEU A 107 -9.91 5.92 -14.03
C LEU A 107 -9.76 7.40 -13.65
N SER A 108 -10.48 8.27 -14.35
CA SER A 108 -10.24 9.72 -14.33
C SER A 108 -11.34 10.53 -13.65
N THR A 109 -12.53 9.97 -13.50
CA THR A 109 -13.66 10.64 -12.84
C THR A 109 -13.94 10.06 -11.45
N GLU A 110 -14.47 10.88 -10.55
CA GLU A 110 -14.90 10.42 -9.22
C GLU A 110 -15.94 9.29 -9.29
N ALA A 111 -16.81 9.33 -10.29
CA ALA A 111 -17.79 8.27 -10.50
C ALA A 111 -17.15 6.93 -10.84
N GLU A 112 -16.12 6.92 -11.70
CA GLU A 112 -15.35 5.71 -12.04
C GLU A 112 -14.56 5.19 -10.82
N ILE A 113 -13.92 6.09 -10.07
CA ILE A 113 -13.17 5.74 -8.84
C ILE A 113 -14.13 5.13 -7.80
N LYS A 114 -15.28 5.77 -7.57
CA LYS A 114 -16.29 5.26 -6.65
C LYS A 114 -16.82 3.89 -7.06
N ALA A 115 -17.12 3.70 -8.35
CA ALA A 115 -17.58 2.41 -8.88
C ALA A 115 -16.52 1.31 -8.69
N ALA A 116 -15.24 1.61 -8.96
CA ALA A 116 -14.15 0.68 -8.73
C ALA A 116 -14.00 0.29 -7.25
N LEU A 117 -14.07 1.27 -6.34
CA LEU A 117 -14.03 1.01 -4.90
C LEU A 117 -15.19 0.13 -4.43
N ILE A 118 -16.41 0.34 -4.95
CA ILE A 118 -17.57 -0.51 -4.64
C ILE A 118 -17.31 -1.96 -5.05
N GLU A 119 -16.77 -2.20 -6.25
CA GLU A 119 -16.48 -3.56 -6.72
C GLU A 119 -15.30 -4.20 -5.96
N LEU A 120 -14.24 -3.45 -5.66
CA LEU A 120 -13.11 -3.92 -4.89
C LEU A 120 -13.50 -4.29 -3.44
N ASN A 121 -14.38 -3.52 -2.82
CA ASN A 121 -14.91 -3.82 -1.48
C ASN A 121 -15.75 -5.12 -1.42
N LYS A 122 -16.27 -5.61 -2.56
CA LYS A 122 -16.99 -6.90 -2.59
C LYS A 122 -16.07 -8.10 -2.50
N ILE A 123 -14.80 -7.95 -2.86
CA ILE A 123 -13.85 -9.07 -2.92
C ILE A 123 -12.85 -9.10 -1.77
N CYS A 124 -12.71 -8.02 -1.00
CA CYS A 124 -11.85 -8.01 0.18
C CYS A 124 -12.67 -8.23 1.47
N ARG A 125 -11.99 -8.66 2.53
CA ARG A 125 -12.60 -8.87 3.86
C ARG A 125 -12.92 -7.55 4.56
N GLY A 126 -12.06 -6.57 4.40
CA GLY A 126 -12.17 -5.25 5.02
C GLY A 126 -12.47 -4.14 4.02
N GLU A 127 -11.58 -3.17 3.89
CA GLU A 127 -11.78 -1.98 3.08
C GLU A 127 -10.78 -1.88 1.92
N ALA A 128 -11.26 -1.40 0.77
CA ALA A 128 -10.44 -1.13 -0.40
C ALA A 128 -10.04 0.35 -0.49
N PHE A 129 -8.80 0.55 -0.95
CA PHE A 129 -8.18 1.86 -1.16
C PHE A 129 -7.57 1.90 -2.56
N ILE A 130 -7.63 3.04 -3.23
CA ILE A 130 -6.99 3.24 -4.55
C ILE A 130 -5.98 4.38 -4.43
N THR A 131 -4.70 4.08 -4.64
CA THR A 131 -3.66 5.10 -4.75
C THR A 131 -3.69 5.71 -6.15
N LEU A 132 -3.82 7.04 -6.22
CA LEU A 132 -4.01 7.84 -7.44
C LEU A 132 -2.76 8.67 -7.80
N GLY A 133 -1.59 8.28 -7.32
CA GLY A 133 -0.34 9.01 -7.50
C GLY A 133 -0.41 10.41 -6.89
N GLU A 134 -0.13 11.44 -7.69
CA GLU A 134 -0.17 12.84 -7.26
C GLU A 134 -1.54 13.33 -6.80
N LYS A 135 -2.62 12.64 -7.16
CA LYS A 135 -3.99 12.96 -6.72
C LYS A 135 -4.30 12.43 -5.31
N GLY A 136 -3.45 11.57 -4.74
CA GLY A 136 -3.60 11.06 -3.39
C GLY A 136 -4.15 9.64 -3.31
N CYS A 137 -4.99 9.36 -2.31
CA CYS A 137 -5.57 8.04 -2.07
C CYS A 137 -7.08 8.15 -1.84
N ALA A 138 -7.84 7.31 -2.56
CA ALA A 138 -9.29 7.25 -2.50
C ALA A 138 -9.78 6.03 -1.72
N PHE A 139 -10.88 6.20 -0.97
CA PHE A 139 -11.58 5.13 -0.26
C PHE A 139 -13.06 5.50 -0.03
N LEU A 140 -13.86 4.57 0.48
CA LEU A 140 -15.26 4.84 0.82
C LEU A 140 -15.43 4.98 2.34
N LYS A 141 -15.95 6.13 2.80
CA LYS A 141 -16.34 6.35 4.19
C LYS A 141 -17.88 6.42 4.25
N SER A 142 -18.49 5.43 4.88
CA SER A 142 -19.96 5.33 4.92
C SER A 142 -20.62 5.37 3.53
N GLY A 143 -20.00 4.73 2.53
CA GLY A 143 -20.47 4.67 1.15
C GLY A 143 -20.24 5.96 0.33
N MET A 144 -19.63 6.99 0.92
CA MET A 144 -19.24 8.22 0.24
C MET A 144 -17.77 8.18 -0.16
N LEU A 145 -17.47 8.61 -1.38
CA LEU A 145 -16.10 8.73 -1.85
C LEU A 145 -15.37 9.80 -1.02
N GLN A 146 -14.21 9.41 -0.50
CA GLN A 146 -13.23 10.31 0.11
C GLN A 146 -11.93 10.22 -0.69
N ILE A 147 -11.28 11.34 -0.90
CA ILE A 147 -9.95 11.42 -1.49
C ILE A 147 -9.08 12.25 -0.55
N VAL A 148 -8.10 11.61 0.05
CA VAL A 148 -7.05 12.31 0.81
C VAL A 148 -5.97 12.71 -0.20
N PRO A 149 -5.70 14.01 -0.38
CA PRO A 149 -4.73 14.47 -1.38
C PRO A 149 -3.30 14.04 -1.03
N SER A 150 -2.46 13.89 -2.04
CA SER A 150 -1.02 13.66 -1.82
C SER A 150 -0.31 14.95 -1.41
N TRP A 151 0.90 14.80 -0.89
CA TRP A 151 1.78 15.92 -0.59
C TRP A 151 2.45 16.44 -1.85
N LEU A 152 2.55 17.76 -1.96
CA LEU A 152 3.32 18.40 -3.02
C LEU A 152 4.82 18.18 -2.76
N CYS A 153 5.52 17.68 -3.77
CA CYS A 153 6.95 17.41 -3.71
C CYS A 153 7.61 17.59 -5.09
N ASN A 154 8.93 17.73 -5.09
CA ASN A 154 9.71 17.78 -6.33
C ASN A 154 10.22 16.38 -6.66
N ALA A 155 9.44 15.61 -7.41
CA ALA A 155 9.77 14.25 -7.75
C ALA A 155 11.04 14.15 -8.63
N VAL A 156 12.05 13.43 -8.13
CA VAL A 156 13.32 13.12 -8.82
C VAL A 156 13.35 11.68 -9.31
N ASP A 157 12.87 10.75 -8.49
CA ASP A 157 12.80 9.31 -8.82
C ASP A 157 11.58 8.67 -8.13
N THR A 158 10.56 8.34 -8.91
CA THR A 158 9.31 7.74 -8.40
C THR A 158 9.39 6.22 -8.20
N THR A 159 10.58 5.61 -8.37
CA THR A 159 10.77 4.18 -8.16
C THR A 159 10.53 3.82 -6.70
N GLY A 160 9.66 2.82 -6.46
CA GLY A 160 9.35 2.36 -5.11
C GLY A 160 8.40 3.26 -4.30
N ALA A 161 7.89 4.36 -4.87
CA ALA A 161 6.93 5.24 -4.17
C ALA A 161 5.71 4.46 -3.64
N GLY A 162 5.18 3.51 -4.43
CA GLY A 162 4.10 2.61 -4.00
C GLY A 162 4.53 1.72 -2.85
N ASP A 163 5.70 1.09 -2.94
CA ASP A 163 6.24 0.20 -1.90
C ASP A 163 6.42 0.96 -0.58
N VAL A 164 6.95 2.20 -0.64
CA VAL A 164 7.10 3.09 0.52
C VAL A 164 5.74 3.47 1.11
N PHE A 165 4.77 3.82 0.25
CA PHE A 165 3.40 4.12 0.69
C PHE A 165 2.80 2.93 1.44
N HIS A 166 2.85 1.71 0.86
CA HIS A 166 2.28 0.52 1.48
C HIS A 166 2.98 0.13 2.79
N GLY A 167 4.31 0.28 2.86
CA GLY A 167 5.07 0.08 4.09
C GLY A 167 4.65 1.05 5.19
N ALA A 168 4.55 2.34 4.89
CA ALA A 168 4.12 3.37 5.82
C ALA A 168 2.63 3.22 6.21
N PHE A 169 1.77 2.84 5.26
CA PHE A 169 0.36 2.52 5.53
C PHE A 169 0.26 1.36 6.53
N THR A 170 1.02 0.29 6.29
CA THR A 170 1.07 -0.88 7.18
C THR A 170 1.55 -0.52 8.58
N TYR A 171 2.53 0.38 8.69
CA TYR A 171 2.99 0.92 9.97
C TYR A 171 1.83 1.59 10.73
N GLY A 172 1.08 2.48 10.11
CA GLY A 172 -0.06 3.13 10.75
C GLY A 172 -1.18 2.15 11.12
N VAL A 173 -1.45 1.12 10.30
CA VAL A 173 -2.38 0.02 10.62
C VAL A 173 -1.91 -0.74 11.86
N HIS A 174 -0.62 -1.06 11.95
CA HIS A 174 -0.05 -1.77 13.10
C HIS A 174 -0.30 -1.02 14.41
N TYR A 175 -0.11 0.29 14.41
CA TYR A 175 -0.35 1.14 15.58
C TYR A 175 -1.82 1.58 15.75
N SER A 176 -2.72 1.03 14.95
CA SER A 176 -4.18 1.30 15.05
C SER A 176 -4.54 2.79 14.92
N TRP A 177 -3.83 3.52 14.07
CA TRP A 177 -4.14 4.92 13.80
C TRP A 177 -5.47 5.07 13.07
N HIS A 178 -6.07 6.27 13.14
CA HIS A 178 -7.23 6.60 12.33
C HIS A 178 -6.86 6.60 10.83
N ILE A 179 -7.76 6.12 9.97
CA ILE A 179 -7.47 5.88 8.55
C ILE A 179 -6.98 7.13 7.81
N ASP A 180 -7.57 8.28 8.11
CA ASP A 180 -7.16 9.55 7.50
C ASP A 180 -5.68 9.87 7.82
N ASN A 181 -5.24 9.62 9.08
CA ASN A 181 -3.85 9.81 9.51
C ASN A 181 -2.90 8.79 8.88
N ILE A 182 -3.35 7.53 8.72
CA ILE A 182 -2.58 6.49 8.02
C ILE A 182 -2.28 6.94 6.59
N ILE A 183 -3.30 7.41 5.86
CA ILE A 183 -3.14 7.85 4.47
C ILE A 183 -2.24 9.09 4.37
N LEU A 184 -2.43 10.07 5.26
CA LEU A 184 -1.60 11.27 5.30
C LEU A 184 -0.13 10.93 5.56
N PHE A 185 0.15 10.09 6.56
CA PHE A 185 1.51 9.64 6.89
C PHE A 185 2.15 8.86 5.75
N ALA A 186 1.41 7.91 5.15
CA ALA A 186 1.90 7.12 4.03
C ALA A 186 2.18 7.97 2.79
N SER A 187 1.30 8.92 2.47
CA SER A 187 1.47 9.87 1.37
C SER A 187 2.69 10.76 1.57
N LEU A 188 2.89 11.31 2.78
CA LEU A 188 4.06 12.14 3.08
C LEU A 188 5.35 11.33 3.00
N THR A 189 5.37 10.12 3.58
CA THR A 189 6.55 9.26 3.55
C THR A 189 6.95 8.93 2.11
N ALA A 190 5.97 8.61 1.26
CA ALA A 190 6.20 8.37 -0.16
C ALA A 190 6.69 9.64 -0.89
N ALA A 191 6.10 10.81 -0.61
CA ALA A 191 6.50 12.08 -1.21
C ALA A 191 7.97 12.43 -0.89
N ILE A 192 8.38 12.32 0.37
CA ILE A 192 9.79 12.56 0.77
C ILE A 192 10.73 11.58 0.08
N SER A 193 10.33 10.30 -0.07
CA SER A 193 11.19 9.27 -0.67
C SER A 193 11.49 9.53 -2.15
N ILE A 194 10.59 10.18 -2.89
CA ILE A 194 10.77 10.43 -4.33
C ILE A 194 11.53 11.71 -4.66
N GLU A 195 11.87 12.53 -3.67
CA GLU A 195 12.68 13.73 -3.86
C GLU A 195 14.19 13.46 -4.04
N LYS A 196 14.60 12.20 -3.85
CA LYS A 196 15.98 11.75 -4.00
C LYS A 196 16.06 10.53 -4.93
N LYS A 197 17.24 10.27 -5.48
CA LYS A 197 17.50 9.06 -6.27
C LYS A 197 17.71 7.84 -5.39
N GLY A 198 17.25 6.68 -5.88
CA GLY A 198 17.41 5.40 -5.20
C GLY A 198 16.26 5.11 -4.23
N VAL A 199 15.88 3.83 -4.11
CA VAL A 199 14.71 3.44 -3.32
C VAL A 199 15.04 3.29 -1.84
N ARG A 200 16.17 2.66 -1.53
CA ARG A 200 16.56 2.41 -0.13
C ARG A 200 17.22 3.62 0.51
N GLU A 201 18.07 4.28 -0.23
CA GLU A 201 18.83 5.46 0.22
C GLU A 201 17.94 6.69 0.40
N SER A 202 16.79 6.73 -0.30
CA SER A 202 15.84 7.84 -0.22
C SER A 202 14.74 7.65 0.83
N MET A 203 14.64 6.45 1.41
CA MET A 203 13.63 6.16 2.45
C MET A 203 13.86 7.07 3.66
N PRO A 204 12.88 7.90 4.06
CA PRO A 204 13.05 8.80 5.18
C PRO A 204 13.03 8.08 6.52
N ASP A 205 13.81 8.58 7.47
CA ASP A 205 13.68 8.18 8.86
C ASP A 205 12.34 8.64 9.45
N LEU A 206 11.80 7.88 10.37
CA LEU A 206 10.52 8.17 11.03
C LEU A 206 10.49 9.57 11.66
N ALA A 207 11.61 10.02 12.25
CA ALA A 207 11.75 11.34 12.85
C ALA A 207 11.57 12.47 11.82
N VAL A 208 12.06 12.28 10.59
CA VAL A 208 11.91 13.26 9.49
C VAL A 208 10.44 13.38 9.09
N VAL A 209 9.74 12.26 8.96
CA VAL A 209 8.30 12.24 8.61
C VAL A 209 7.47 12.93 9.68
N HIS A 210 7.68 12.60 10.96
CA HIS A 210 6.97 13.26 12.08
C HIS A 210 7.25 14.75 12.17
N HIS A 211 8.50 15.17 11.95
CA HIS A 211 8.84 16.60 11.92
C HIS A 211 8.08 17.35 10.82
N SER A 212 7.99 16.75 9.63
CA SER A 212 7.27 17.34 8.50
C SER A 212 5.76 17.41 8.73
N LEU A 213 5.15 16.37 9.34
CA LEU A 213 3.74 16.40 9.74
C LEU A 213 3.45 17.52 10.74
N ASN A 214 4.23 17.61 11.81
CA ASN A 214 4.06 18.63 12.85
C ASN A 214 4.23 20.06 12.31
N SER A 215 5.10 20.24 11.32
CA SER A 215 5.31 21.55 10.66
C SER A 215 4.09 21.95 9.82
N TYR A 216 3.45 20.98 9.19
CA TYR A 216 2.23 21.18 8.41
C TYR A 216 1.05 21.55 9.30
N GLU A 217 0.82 20.84 10.40
CA GLU A 217 -0.24 21.13 11.36
C GLU A 217 -0.10 22.54 11.95
N ARG A 218 1.11 22.96 12.32
CA ARG A 218 1.36 24.33 12.82
C ARG A 218 1.05 25.40 11.77
N ASN A 219 1.37 25.15 10.50
CA ASN A 219 1.05 26.08 9.43
C ASN A 219 -0.46 26.18 9.21
N LEU A 220 -1.20 25.06 9.31
CA LEU A 220 -2.67 25.10 9.22
C LEU A 220 -3.29 25.91 10.37
N THR A 221 -2.81 25.72 11.61
CA THR A 221 -3.33 26.45 12.78
C THR A 221 -3.17 27.96 12.63
N GLN A 222 -2.05 28.43 12.06
CA GLN A 222 -1.83 29.85 11.81
C GLN A 222 -2.79 30.46 10.77
N TYR A 223 -3.29 29.69 9.82
CA TYR A 223 -4.25 30.15 8.80
C TYR A 223 -5.70 30.22 9.30
N PHE A 224 -6.01 29.59 10.44
CA PHE A 224 -7.36 29.60 11.04
C PHE A 224 -7.47 30.55 12.25
N GLU A 225 -6.39 31.18 12.67
CA GLU A 225 -6.36 32.19 13.75
C GLU A 225 -6.39 33.64 13.25
N GLU A 226 -6.42 33.89 11.92
CA GLU A 226 -6.68 35.18 11.28
C GLU A 226 -8.12 35.27 10.77
#